data_e5fbf92a475b522eb9a63d8d83dce824
#
_entry.id   e5fbf92a475b522eb9a63d8d83dce824
#
_cell.length_a   1.000
_cell.length_b   1.000
_cell.length_c   1.000
_cell.angle_alpha   90.00
_cell.angle_beta   90.00
_cell.angle_gamma   90.00
#
_symmetry.space_group_name_H-M   'P 1'
#
loop_
_entity.id
_entity.type
_entity.pdbx_description
1 polymer ?
#
loop_
_entity_poly.entity_id
_entity_poly.type
_entity_poly.pdbx_seq_one_letter_code
_entity_poly.pdbx_strand_id
1 'polypeptide(L)' 'MALKVREVIKLIEKDGWYLVATRGSHRQYKHPSKPGRVTIAGHPGHDLAPGTLNSIFKQAQLQRPEKGKGR' A
#
# COMPACT_ATOMS: atom_id res chain seq x y z
N MET A 1 -2.80 3.26 -15.13
CA MET A 1 -2.73 1.89 -14.91
C MET A 1 -3.07 1.52 -13.49
N ALA A 2 -3.91 0.53 -13.30
CA ALA A 2 -4.32 0.16 -11.96
C ALA A 2 -3.35 -0.87 -11.37
N LEU A 3 -3.15 -0.78 -10.08
CA LEU A 3 -2.39 -1.78 -9.36
C LEU A 3 -3.35 -2.66 -8.57
N LYS A 4 -3.02 -3.92 -8.46
CA LYS A 4 -3.82 -4.84 -7.67
C LYS A 4 -3.36 -4.78 -6.23
N VAL A 5 -4.26 -5.18 -5.34
CA VAL A 5 -3.96 -5.19 -3.90
C VAL A 5 -2.64 -5.93 -3.63
N ARG A 6 -2.47 -7.11 -4.22
CA ARG A 6 -1.25 -7.89 -3.97
C ARG A 6 0.01 -7.19 -4.46
N GLU A 7 -0.11 -6.38 -5.51
CA GLU A 7 1.04 -5.65 -6.04
C GLU A 7 1.46 -4.55 -5.09
N VAL A 8 0.48 -3.85 -4.53
CA VAL A 8 0.78 -2.79 -3.57
C VAL A 8 1.36 -3.37 -2.29
N ILE A 9 0.81 -4.50 -1.86
CA ILE A 9 1.34 -5.18 -0.68
C ILE A 9 2.83 -5.49 -0.88
N LYS A 10 3.18 -6.00 -2.04
CA LYS A 10 4.59 -6.31 -2.33
C LYS A 10 5.45 -5.05 -2.28
N LEU A 11 4.93 -3.96 -2.79
CA LEU A 11 5.67 -2.70 -2.79
C LEU A 11 5.97 -2.21 -1.37
N ILE A 12 4.96 -2.24 -0.51
CA ILE A 12 5.19 -1.78 0.85
C ILE A 12 6.04 -2.76 1.65
N GLU A 13 5.88 -4.05 1.40
CA GLU A 13 6.72 -5.05 2.07
C GLU A 13 8.18 -4.87 1.70
N LYS A 14 8.42 -4.53 0.45
CA LYS A 14 9.77 -4.29 0.00
C LYS A 14 10.41 -3.12 0.73
N ASP A 15 9.59 -2.16 1.14
CA ASP A 15 10.06 -1.00 1.89
C ASP A 15 10.24 -1.30 3.38
N GLY A 16 9.79 -2.46 3.84
CA GLY A 16 9.95 -2.85 5.23
C GLY A 16 8.67 -2.95 6.03
N TRP A 17 7.52 -2.66 5.42
CA TRP A 17 6.25 -2.79 6.11
C TRP A 17 5.91 -4.27 6.30
N TYR A 18 5.35 -4.61 7.45
CA TYR A 18 5.01 -5.99 7.75
C TYR A 18 3.61 -6.08 8.34
N LEU A 19 2.94 -7.17 8.06
CA LEU A 19 1.57 -7.39 8.49
C LEU A 19 1.50 -7.59 9.99
N VAL A 20 0.65 -6.85 10.66
CA VAL A 20 0.47 -7.00 12.11
C VAL A 20 -0.94 -7.42 12.50
N ALA A 21 -1.92 -7.22 11.62
CA ALA A 21 -3.29 -7.61 11.95
C ALA A 21 -4.11 -7.77 10.68
N THR A 22 -5.06 -8.68 10.71
CA THR A 22 -5.99 -8.90 9.62
C THR A 22 -7.39 -8.99 10.19
N ARG A 23 -8.31 -8.23 9.61
CA ARG A 23 -9.70 -8.29 9.98
C ARG A 23 -10.51 -8.36 8.72
N GLY A 24 -11.08 -9.53 8.44
CA GLY A 24 -11.77 -9.74 7.18
C GLY A 24 -10.82 -9.47 6.04
N SER A 25 -11.18 -8.53 5.18
CA SER A 25 -10.33 -8.16 4.05
C SER A 25 -9.42 -6.98 4.36
N HIS A 26 -9.43 -6.48 5.59
CA HIS A 26 -8.56 -5.37 5.96
C HIS A 26 -7.27 -5.88 6.56
N ARG A 27 -6.14 -5.44 6.00
CA ARG A 27 -4.82 -5.82 6.48
C ARG A 27 -4.11 -4.59 6.98
N GLN A 28 -3.53 -4.68 8.18
CA GLN A 28 -2.81 -3.56 8.77
C GLN A 28 -1.34 -3.87 8.85
N TYR A 29 -0.53 -2.91 8.46
CA TYR A 29 0.92 -3.05 8.40
C TYR A 29 1.60 -2.00 9.23
N LYS A 30 2.78 -2.33 9.74
CA LYS A 30 3.63 -1.40 10.48
C LYS A 30 5.03 -1.47 9.91
N HIS A 31 5.81 -0.47 10.25
CA HIS A 31 7.20 -0.36 9.77
C HIS A 31 8.12 -0.13 10.97
N PRO A 32 9.31 -0.75 10.97
CA PRO A 32 10.21 -0.59 12.11
C PRO A 32 10.74 0.83 12.31
N SER A 33 10.84 1.62 11.24
CA SER A 33 11.36 2.96 11.36
C SER A 33 10.43 4.08 10.91
N LYS A 34 9.29 3.74 10.30
CA LYS A 34 8.33 4.75 9.89
C LYS A 34 7.11 4.70 10.81
N PRO A 35 6.63 5.86 11.25
CA PRO A 35 5.48 5.88 12.16
C PRO A 35 4.17 5.58 11.43
N GLY A 36 3.14 5.28 12.21
CA GLY A 36 1.82 5.08 11.67
C GLY A 36 1.58 3.68 11.17
N ARG A 37 0.46 3.52 10.50
CA ARG A 37 0.05 2.22 9.96
C ARG A 37 -0.42 2.38 8.55
N VAL A 38 -0.30 1.32 7.78
CA VAL A 38 -0.90 1.24 6.45
C VAL A 38 -2.03 0.24 6.52
N THR A 39 -3.20 0.64 6.06
CA THR A 39 -4.36 -0.26 5.99
C THR A 39 -4.71 -0.49 4.53
N ILE A 40 -4.74 -1.75 4.14
CA ILE A 40 -5.09 -2.14 2.78
C ILE A 40 -6.28 -3.07 2.84
N ALA A 41 -7.33 -2.73 2.11
CA ALA A 41 -8.56 -3.51 2.09
C ALA A 41 -8.77 -4.12 0.71
N GLY A 42 -9.44 -5.26 0.68
CA GLY A 42 -9.82 -5.91 -0.57
C GLY A 42 -9.09 -7.21 -0.80
N HIS A 43 -9.58 -7.95 -1.79
CA HIS A 43 -8.96 -9.22 -2.16
C HIS A 43 -7.65 -8.96 -2.91
N PRO A 44 -6.71 -9.89 -2.83
CA PRO A 44 -5.41 -9.70 -3.50
C PRO A 44 -5.50 -9.39 -4.99
N GLY A 45 -6.49 -9.94 -5.67
CA GLY A 45 -6.67 -9.71 -7.10
C GLY A 45 -7.49 -8.48 -7.45
N HIS A 46 -7.92 -7.74 -6.45
CA HIS A 46 -8.76 -6.57 -6.67
C HIS A 46 -7.93 -5.37 -7.12
N ASP A 47 -8.45 -4.65 -8.11
CA ASP A 47 -7.77 -3.44 -8.59
C ASP A 47 -8.07 -2.28 -7.66
N LEU A 48 -7.05 -1.50 -7.34
CA LEU A 48 -7.22 -0.36 -6.47
C LEU A 48 -7.48 0.90 -7.28
N ALA A 49 -8.45 1.67 -6.83
CA ALA A 49 -8.75 2.95 -7.47
C ALA A 49 -7.60 3.92 -7.21
N PRO A 50 -7.39 4.89 -8.13
CA PRO A 50 -6.29 5.84 -7.97
C PRO A 50 -6.29 6.59 -6.65
N GLY A 51 -7.46 6.98 -6.16
CA GLY A 51 -7.55 7.68 -4.89
C GLY A 51 -7.11 6.83 -3.72
N THR A 52 -7.56 5.57 -3.71
CA THR A 52 -7.20 4.64 -2.67
C THR A 52 -5.71 4.35 -2.73
N LEU A 53 -5.19 4.19 -3.94
CA LEU A 53 -3.78 3.93 -4.13
C LEU A 53 -2.92 5.09 -3.59
N ASN A 54 -3.32 6.31 -3.90
CA ASN A 54 -2.64 7.49 -3.38
C ASN A 54 -2.63 7.51 -1.85
N SER A 55 -3.75 7.18 -1.26
CA SER A 55 -3.87 7.12 0.19
C SER A 55 -2.90 6.12 0.79
N ILE A 56 -2.82 4.95 0.19
CA ILE A 56 -1.93 3.91 0.69
C ILE A 56 -0.48 4.36 0.61
N PHE A 57 -0.07 4.93 -0.52
CA PHE A 57 1.30 5.38 -0.66
C PHE A 57 1.62 6.53 0.30
N LYS A 58 0.64 7.37 0.57
CA LYS A 58 0.81 8.41 1.55
C LYS A 58 1.01 7.84 2.94
N GLN A 59 0.17 6.88 3.32
CA GLN A 59 0.31 6.21 4.61
C GLN A 59 1.66 5.53 4.72
N ALA A 60 2.09 4.89 3.66
CA ALA A 60 3.35 4.16 3.63
C ALA A 60 4.56 5.08 3.46
N GLN A 61 4.32 6.36 3.25
CA GLN A 61 5.39 7.33 3.05
C GLN A 61 6.28 6.92 1.88
N LEU A 62 5.62 6.47 0.80
CA LEU A 62 6.29 6.07 -0.42
C LEU A 62 5.86 6.94 -1.57
N GLN A 63 6.73 7.07 -2.55
CA GLN A 63 6.36 7.76 -3.78
C GLN A 63 5.69 6.79 -4.69
N ARG A 64 4.65 7.26 -5.39
CA ARG A 64 3.99 6.42 -6.37
C ARG A 64 4.97 6.08 -7.48
N PRO A 65 4.86 4.87 -7.99
CA PRO A 65 5.70 4.51 -9.12
C PRO A 65 5.12 5.09 -10.39
N GLU A 66 5.19 6.43 -10.52
CA GLU A 66 4.66 7.00 -11.65
C GLU A 66 5.67 7.47 -12.53
N LYS A 67 5.56 7.33 -13.73
CA LYS A 67 6.51 7.70 -14.51
C LYS A 67 6.39 8.95 -14.90
N GLY A 68 7.06 9.47 -15.00
CA GLY A 68 7.08 10.61 -15.46
C GLY A 68 6.73 11.76 -15.01
N LYS A 69 6.51 12.12 -14.69
CA LYS A 69 6.12 13.11 -14.46
C LYS A 69 6.76 13.95 -13.94
N GLY A 70 7.17 14.31 -13.96
CA GLY A 70 7.71 14.96 -13.51
C GLY A 70 7.95 15.78 -12.98
N ARG A 71 8.01 16.03 -12.97
CA ARG A 71 8.25 16.78 -12.64
C ARG A 71 8.50 17.01 -12.33
#